data_9a603a74cbb631523c18e42807f45de2
#
_entry.id   9a603a74cbb631523c18e42807f45de2
#
_cell.length_a   1.000
_cell.length_b   1.000
_cell.length_c   1.000
_cell.angle_alpha   90.00
_cell.angle_beta   90.00
_cell.angle_gamma   90.00
#
_symmetry.space_group_name_H-M   'P 1'
#
loop_
_entity.id
_entity.type
_entity.pdbx_description
1 polymer ?
#
loop_
_entity_poly.entity_id
_entity_poly.type
_entity_poly.pdbx_seq_one_letter_code
_entity_poly.pdbx_strand_id
1 'polypeptide(L)' 'MKTGDKALVDPKLTGLETWVEGKVIDIENNPFKGVVIAIEDKDGRIFFGEEKYFKAA' A
#
# COMPACT_ATOMS: atom_id res chain seq x y z
N MET A 1 2.04 5.75 9.50
CA MET A 1 1.05 4.84 8.91
C MET A 1 1.02 3.54 9.69
N LYS A 2 -0.16 3.01 9.94
CA LYS A 2 -0.31 1.79 10.72
C LYS A 2 -1.48 0.98 10.16
N THR A 3 -1.57 -0.29 10.56
CA THR A 3 -2.68 -1.15 10.13
C THR A 3 -4.01 -0.53 10.54
N GLY A 4 -4.98 -0.60 9.63
CA GLY A 4 -6.29 0.01 9.82
C GLY A 4 -6.41 1.41 9.22
N ASP A 5 -5.29 2.08 8.94
CA ASP A 5 -5.31 3.39 8.32
C ASP A 5 -5.69 3.30 6.85
N LYS A 6 -6.28 4.36 6.33
CA LYS A 6 -6.49 4.49 4.89
C LYS A 6 -5.22 5.00 4.23
N ALA A 7 -4.90 4.44 3.08
CA ALA A 7 -3.72 4.82 2.33
C ALA A 7 -4.02 4.79 0.84
N LEU A 8 -3.17 5.48 0.09
CA LEU A 8 -3.24 5.50 -1.38
C LEU A 8 -1.99 4.83 -1.90
N VAL A 9 -2.16 3.99 -2.92
CA VAL A 9 -1.04 3.33 -3.58
C VAL A 9 -0.81 3.94 -4.95
N ASP A 10 0.47 4.14 -5.27
CA ASP A 10 0.93 4.79 -6.49
C ASP A 10 0.61 3.94 -7.72
N PRO A 11 0.13 4.57 -8.81
CA PRO A 11 -0.03 3.87 -10.09
C PRO A 11 1.23 3.17 -10.59
N LYS A 12 2.40 3.63 -10.17
CA LYS A 12 3.66 2.98 -10.55
C LYS A 12 3.76 1.57 -9.98
N LEU A 13 3.10 1.33 -8.85
CA LEU A 13 3.08 -0.01 -8.26
C LEU A 13 1.99 -0.87 -8.87
N THR A 14 0.79 -0.32 -9.00
CA THR A 14 -0.38 -1.09 -9.43
C THR A 14 -0.47 -1.31 -10.92
N GLY A 15 0.11 -0.41 -11.71
CA GLY A 15 -0.07 -0.42 -13.15
C GLY A 15 -1.41 0.16 -13.62
N LEU A 16 -2.20 0.68 -12.69
CA LEU A 16 -3.47 1.31 -13.00
C LEU A 16 -3.27 2.80 -13.30
N GLU A 17 -4.33 3.47 -13.76
CA GLU A 17 -4.21 4.86 -14.21
C GLU A 17 -4.14 5.87 -13.07
N THR A 18 -4.76 5.56 -11.94
CA THR A 18 -4.86 6.50 -10.82
C THR A 18 -4.44 5.84 -9.53
N TRP A 19 -4.19 6.68 -8.51
CA TRP A 19 -3.95 6.20 -7.17
C TRP A 19 -5.16 5.39 -6.67
N VAL A 20 -4.88 4.29 -6.00
CA VAL A 20 -5.93 3.41 -5.46
C VAL A 20 -5.97 3.56 -3.95
N GLU A 21 -7.16 3.83 -3.42
CA GLU A 21 -7.36 3.91 -1.99
C GLU A 21 -7.67 2.54 -1.41
N GLY A 22 -7.07 2.24 -0.27
CA GLY A 22 -7.32 1.00 0.43
C GLY A 22 -7.03 1.15 1.90
N LYS A 23 -7.22 0.05 2.62
CA LYS A 23 -6.95 -0.01 4.04
C LYS A 23 -5.65 -0.77 4.26
N VAL A 24 -4.78 -0.22 5.09
CA VAL A 24 -3.52 -0.89 5.43
C VAL A 24 -3.83 -2.14 6.24
N ILE A 25 -3.43 -3.29 5.70
CA ILE A 25 -3.67 -4.58 6.36
C ILE A 25 -2.39 -5.18 6.94
N ASP A 26 -1.23 -4.70 6.51
CA ASP A 26 0.04 -5.20 7.03
C ASP A 26 1.15 -4.20 6.80
N ILE A 27 2.08 -4.14 7.72
CA ILE A 27 3.31 -3.36 7.59
C ILE A 27 4.44 -4.23 8.11
N GLU A 28 5.45 -4.47 7.26
CA GLU A 28 6.56 -5.34 7.58
C GLU A 28 7.87 -4.61 7.41
N ASN A 29 8.80 -4.82 8.35
CA ASN A 29 10.17 -4.36 8.20
C ASN A 29 10.99 -5.45 7.53
N ASN A 30 11.29 -5.24 6.25
CA ASN A 30 12.06 -6.19 5.47
C ASN A 30 13.54 -5.78 5.52
N PRO A 31 14.45 -6.69 5.91
CA PRO A 31 15.86 -6.32 6.04
C PRO A 31 16.52 -5.93 4.73
N PHE A 32 15.95 -6.31 3.60
CA PHE A 32 16.51 -6.01 2.28
C PHE A 32 15.80 -4.86 1.58
N LYS A 33 14.51 -4.70 1.82
CA LYS A 33 13.70 -3.71 1.10
C LYS A 33 13.24 -2.54 1.97
N GLY A 34 13.47 -2.63 3.27
CA GLY A 34 12.96 -1.63 4.19
C GLY A 34 11.50 -1.91 4.55
N VAL A 35 10.72 -0.87 4.72
CA VAL A 35 9.32 -1.02 5.09
C VAL A 35 8.49 -1.44 3.87
N VAL A 36 7.75 -2.52 4.01
CA VAL A 36 6.83 -3.02 2.98
C VAL A 36 5.42 -2.90 3.52
N ILE A 37 4.54 -2.27 2.74
CA ILE A 37 3.17 -2.01 3.14
C ILE A 37 2.23 -2.81 2.24
N ALA A 38 1.17 -3.36 2.82
CA ALA A 38 0.11 -4.01 2.06
C ALA A 38 -1.21 -3.33 2.36
N ILE A 39 -1.98 -3.07 1.32
CA ILE A 39 -3.32 -2.52 1.45
C ILE A 39 -4.33 -3.40 0.72
N GLU A 40 -5.57 -3.35 1.18
CA GLU A 40 -6.68 -4.01 0.52
C GLU A 40 -7.67 -2.96 0.07
N ASP A 41 -8.06 -2.96 -1.21
CA ASP A 41 -9.01 -1.99 -1.73
C ASP A 41 -10.45 -2.47 -1.52
N LYS A 42 -11.41 -1.65 -1.95
CA LYS A 42 -12.83 -1.94 -1.77
C LYS A 42 -13.30 -3.19 -2.51
N ASP A 43 -12.57 -3.62 -3.52
CA ASP A 43 -12.91 -4.80 -4.32
C ASP A 43 -12.20 -6.06 -3.81
N GLY A 44 -11.48 -5.95 -2.70
CA GLY A 44 -10.76 -7.08 -2.13
C GLY A 44 -9.42 -7.35 -2.76
N ARG A 45 -8.94 -6.47 -3.64
CA ARG A 45 -7.61 -6.62 -4.24
C ARG A 45 -6.56 -6.16 -3.24
N ILE A 46 -5.45 -6.89 -3.19
CA ILE A 46 -4.35 -6.57 -2.28
C ILE A 46 -3.16 -6.09 -3.09
N PHE A 47 -2.65 -4.92 -2.72
CA PHE A 47 -1.44 -4.37 -3.30
C PHE A 47 -0.39 -4.24 -2.22
N PHE A 48 0.84 -4.65 -2.52
CA PHE A 48 1.93 -4.53 -1.56
C PHE A 48 3.22 -4.09 -2.27
N GLY A 49 4.06 -3.42 -1.52
CA GLY A 49 5.32 -2.95 -2.05
C GLY A 49 6.03 -2.06 -1.06
N GLU A 50 7.13 -1.45 -1.52
CA GLU A 50 7.93 -0.57 -0.70
C GLU A 50 7.16 0.69 -0.31
N GLU A 51 7.50 1.22 0.84
CA GLU A 51 6.84 2.37 1.45
C GLU A 51 6.70 3.57 0.51
N LYS A 52 7.68 3.79 -0.36
CA LYS A 52 7.70 4.94 -1.26
C LYS A 52 6.50 4.99 -2.22
N TYR A 53 5.83 3.88 -2.40
CA TYR A 53 4.67 3.80 -3.31
C TYR A 53 3.35 4.10 -2.61
N PHE A 54 3.39 4.43 -1.34
CA PHE A 54 2.18 4.64 -0.54
C PHE A 54 2.20 6.02 0.10
N LYS A 55 1.01 6.59 0.30
CA LYS A 55 0.86 7.81 1.07
C LYS A 55 -0.44 7.76 1.85
N ALA A 56 -0.52 8.55 2.92
CA ALA A 56 -1.75 8.62 3.72
C ALA A 56 -2.89 9.19 2.89
N ALA A 57 -4.06 8.62 3.06
CA ALA A 57 -5.25 9.10 2.39
C ALA A 57 -5.88 10.26 3.17
#